data_843b9bf6a08feceab7c7a371bf61d443
#
_entry.id   843b9bf6a08feceab7c7a371bf61d443
#
_cell.length_a   1.000
_cell.length_b   1.000
_cell.length_c   1.000
_cell.angle_alpha   90.00
_cell.angle_beta   90.00
_cell.angle_gamma   90.00
#
_symmetry.space_group_name_H-M   'P 1'
#
loop_
_entity.id
_entity.type
_entity.pdbx_description
1 polymer ?
#
loop_
_entity_poly.entity_id
_entity_poly.type
_entity_poly.pdbx_seq_one_letter_code
_entity_poly.pdbx_strand_id
1 'polypeptide(L)'
;MTDSLGTWRARTIVATMFPLLVALSILEMGSGYVLEALEATYLDNPTLLILVPVMIGMGGNLGAILSSRLSTRLHLGTLEFSPRDEQLWASVAAIMLLAATVFGALGVAAWVLGRVVAEPMALADLLIISVGSGMVLAVLAVVLSVAATYVSYRQGLDPDDTTIPVVTNVCDILG
;
A
#
# COMPACT_ATOMS: atom_id res chain seq x y z
N MET A 1 -37.00 -14.51 -15.05
CA MET A 1 -35.61 -14.31 -15.54
C MET A 1 -35.02 -13.03 -14.94
N THR A 2 -35.07 -12.90 -13.61
CA THR A 2 -34.68 -11.70 -12.84
C THR A 2 -33.85 -12.01 -11.60
N ASP A 3 -33.29 -13.22 -11.48
CA ASP A 3 -32.56 -13.65 -10.26
C ASP A 3 -31.03 -13.74 -10.41
N SER A 4 -30.47 -13.35 -11.54
CA SER A 4 -29.02 -13.41 -11.76
C SER A 4 -28.24 -12.15 -11.33
N LEU A 5 -28.92 -11.09 -10.90
CA LEU A 5 -28.29 -9.87 -10.34
C LEU A 5 -28.32 -9.85 -8.80
N GLY A 6 -28.75 -10.93 -8.17
CA GLY A 6 -29.02 -11.00 -6.73
C GLY A 6 -27.84 -11.38 -5.83
N THR A 7 -26.63 -11.55 -6.34
CA THR A 7 -25.48 -11.98 -5.53
C THR A 7 -24.77 -10.84 -4.78
N TRP A 8 -25.01 -9.59 -5.15
CA TRP A 8 -24.52 -8.41 -4.43
C TRP A 8 -25.47 -8.01 -3.30
N ARG A 9 -25.75 -8.94 -2.41
CA ARG A 9 -26.51 -8.59 -1.20
C ARG A 9 -25.57 -7.92 -0.22
N ALA A 10 -25.87 -6.70 0.19
CA ALA A 10 -25.12 -5.97 1.21
C ALA A 10 -24.77 -6.84 2.43
N ARG A 11 -25.69 -7.76 2.82
CA ARG A 11 -25.46 -8.73 3.89
C ARG A 11 -24.29 -9.67 3.60
N THR A 12 -24.10 -10.14 2.36
CA THR A 12 -23.02 -11.03 1.98
C THR A 12 -21.68 -10.28 2.02
N ILE A 13 -21.64 -9.07 1.45
CA ILE A 13 -20.45 -8.22 1.49
C ILE A 13 -20.03 -7.95 2.92
N VAL A 14 -20.96 -7.51 3.78
CA VAL A 14 -20.68 -7.24 5.18
C VAL A 14 -20.21 -8.52 5.90
N ALA A 15 -20.88 -9.65 5.70
CA ALA A 15 -20.53 -10.89 6.38
C ALA A 15 -19.13 -11.41 5.99
N THR A 16 -18.71 -11.17 4.76
CA THR A 16 -17.39 -11.61 4.27
C THR A 16 -16.28 -10.63 4.64
N MET A 17 -16.53 -9.33 4.45
CA MET A 17 -15.49 -8.30 4.63
C MET A 17 -15.35 -7.86 6.08
N PHE A 18 -16.42 -7.80 6.87
CA PHE A 18 -16.39 -7.30 8.24
C PHE A 18 -15.39 -8.04 9.15
N PRO A 19 -15.37 -9.38 9.25
CA PRO A 19 -14.40 -10.07 10.10
C PRO A 19 -12.96 -9.86 9.64
N LEU A 20 -12.73 -9.81 8.32
CA LEU A 20 -11.42 -9.54 7.76
C LEU A 20 -10.94 -8.12 8.14
N LEU A 21 -11.77 -7.11 7.91
CA LEU A 21 -11.42 -5.73 8.21
C LEU A 21 -11.21 -5.50 9.72
N VAL A 22 -12.04 -6.11 10.58
CA VAL A 22 -11.84 -6.03 12.03
C VAL A 22 -10.51 -6.65 12.44
N ALA A 23 -10.17 -7.84 11.92
CA ALA A 23 -8.90 -8.47 12.23
C ALA A 23 -7.71 -7.63 11.77
N LEU A 24 -7.77 -7.05 10.56
CA LEU A 24 -6.74 -6.17 10.02
C LEU A 24 -6.63 -4.88 10.83
N SER A 25 -7.75 -4.26 11.22
CA SER A 25 -7.74 -3.04 12.05
C SER A 25 -7.11 -3.29 13.44
N ILE A 26 -7.32 -4.47 14.03
CA ILE A 26 -6.65 -4.84 15.28
C ILE A 26 -5.13 -4.93 15.08
N LEU A 27 -4.70 -5.49 13.95
CA LEU A 27 -3.27 -5.54 13.61
C LEU A 27 -2.69 -4.13 13.38
N GLU A 28 -3.44 -3.25 12.70
CA GLU A 28 -3.03 -1.84 12.50
C GLU A 28 -2.89 -1.08 13.83
N MET A 29 -3.70 -1.36 14.83
CA MET A 29 -3.52 -0.76 16.16
C MET A 29 -2.14 -1.09 16.76
N GLY A 30 -1.52 -2.19 16.33
CA GLY A 30 -0.15 -2.54 16.71
C GLY A 30 0.89 -1.57 16.18
N SER A 31 0.66 -0.91 15.05
CA SER A 31 1.58 0.12 14.53
C SER A 31 1.65 1.35 15.43
N GLY A 32 0.60 1.62 16.21
CA GLY A 32 0.60 2.69 17.21
C GLY A 32 1.71 2.53 18.26
N TYR A 33 2.06 1.31 18.64
CA TYR A 33 3.19 1.05 19.54
C TYR A 33 4.53 1.44 18.93
N VAL A 34 4.68 1.26 17.61
CA VAL A 34 5.90 1.68 16.91
C VAL A 34 6.00 3.19 16.88
N LEU A 35 4.88 3.87 16.61
CA LEU A 35 4.83 5.34 16.65
C LEU A 35 5.12 5.88 18.05
N GLU A 36 4.59 5.27 19.11
CA GLU A 36 4.91 5.63 20.49
C GLU A 36 6.41 5.47 20.80
N ALA A 37 7.00 4.35 20.38
CA ALA A 37 8.44 4.10 20.57
C ALA A 37 9.33 5.13 19.85
N LEU A 38 8.83 5.75 18.80
CA LEU A 38 9.53 6.78 18.01
C LEU A 38 9.11 8.21 18.37
N GLU A 39 8.26 8.41 19.36
CA GLU A 39 7.69 9.73 19.74
C GLU A 39 8.80 10.78 19.95
N ALA A 40 9.86 10.44 20.69
CA ALA A 40 10.97 11.36 20.94
C ALA A 40 11.63 11.82 19.63
N THR A 41 11.83 10.90 18.68
CA THR A 41 12.42 11.21 17.37
C THR A 41 11.55 12.16 16.57
N TYR A 42 10.24 12.00 16.63
CA TYR A 42 9.29 12.88 15.94
C TYR A 42 9.16 14.25 16.60
N LEU A 43 9.25 14.32 17.93
CA LEU A 43 9.27 15.59 18.66
C LEU A 43 10.52 16.40 18.38
N ASP A 44 11.67 15.71 18.24
CA ASP A 44 12.94 16.33 17.87
C ASP A 44 12.97 16.77 16.38
N ASN A 45 12.14 16.13 15.54
CA ASN A 45 12.09 16.39 14.09
C ASN A 45 10.63 16.56 13.61
N PRO A 46 9.96 17.67 13.94
CA PRO A 46 8.53 17.84 13.65
C PRO A 46 8.16 17.72 12.15
N THR A 47 9.10 17.97 11.25
CA THR A 47 8.89 17.80 9.80
C THR A 47 8.58 16.33 9.43
N LEU A 48 9.06 15.36 10.21
CA LEU A 48 8.74 13.94 9.99
C LEU A 48 7.27 13.64 10.29
N LEU A 49 6.64 14.35 11.22
CA LEU A 49 5.20 14.21 11.50
C LEU A 49 4.32 14.60 10.31
N ILE A 50 4.84 15.46 9.41
CA ILE A 50 4.14 15.80 8.17
C ILE A 50 4.29 14.65 7.15
N LEU A 51 5.45 14.03 7.10
CA LEU A 51 5.82 13.04 6.09
C LEU A 51 5.23 11.65 6.38
N VAL A 52 5.35 11.17 7.61
CA VAL A 52 5.03 9.78 8.01
C VAL A 52 3.60 9.35 7.66
N PRO A 53 2.52 10.09 8.02
CA PRO A 53 1.15 9.66 7.71
C PRO A 53 0.89 9.50 6.23
N VAL A 54 1.49 10.38 5.41
CA VAL A 54 1.33 10.35 3.95
C VAL A 54 2.11 9.17 3.35
N MET A 55 3.27 8.84 3.90
CA MET A 55 4.07 7.70 3.44
C MET A 55 3.38 6.38 3.72
N ILE A 56 2.82 6.21 4.93
CA ILE A 56 2.05 5.03 5.30
C ILE A 56 0.92 4.81 4.28
N GLY A 57 0.01 5.76 4.11
CA GLY A 57 -1.10 5.63 3.19
C GLY A 57 -0.67 5.45 1.72
N MET A 58 0.51 5.96 1.34
CA MET A 58 1.00 5.79 -0.03
C MET A 58 1.46 4.36 -0.32
N GLY A 59 2.02 3.65 0.68
CA GLY A 59 2.37 2.24 0.56
C GLY A 59 1.16 1.37 0.24
N GLY A 60 0.08 1.55 0.99
CA GLY A 60 -1.21 0.89 0.75
C GLY A 60 -1.78 1.19 -0.64
N ASN A 61 -1.73 2.46 -1.07
CA ASN A 61 -2.19 2.87 -2.40
C ASN A 61 -1.41 2.21 -3.54
N LEU A 62 -0.08 2.13 -3.44
CA LEU A 62 0.75 1.45 -4.45
C LEU A 62 0.41 -0.03 -4.53
N GLY A 63 0.23 -0.68 -3.39
CA GLY A 63 -0.20 -2.07 -3.31
C GLY A 63 -1.58 -2.30 -3.93
N ALA A 64 -2.55 -1.44 -3.62
CA ALA A 64 -3.89 -1.50 -4.20
C ALA A 64 -3.89 -1.34 -5.72
N ILE A 65 -3.13 -0.38 -6.25
CA ILE A 65 -3.00 -0.16 -7.70
C ILE A 65 -2.43 -1.40 -8.38
N LEU A 66 -1.37 -2.00 -7.83
CA LEU A 66 -0.78 -3.19 -8.43
C LEU A 66 -1.74 -4.39 -8.34
N SER A 67 -2.34 -4.63 -7.18
CA SER A 67 -3.30 -5.71 -6.95
C SER A 67 -4.48 -5.64 -7.92
N SER A 68 -5.07 -4.45 -8.08
CA SER A 68 -6.18 -4.23 -9.02
C SER A 68 -5.77 -4.50 -10.47
N ARG A 69 -4.56 -4.08 -10.88
CA ARG A 69 -4.04 -4.38 -12.22
C ARG A 69 -3.81 -5.88 -12.42
N LEU A 70 -3.27 -6.57 -11.44
CA LEU A 70 -3.05 -8.02 -11.50
C LEU A 70 -4.37 -8.78 -11.54
N SER A 71 -5.35 -8.39 -10.71
CA SER A 71 -6.70 -8.95 -10.69
C SER A 71 -7.40 -8.79 -12.03
N THR A 72 -7.39 -7.58 -12.61
CA THR A 72 -7.97 -7.33 -13.94
C THR A 72 -7.36 -8.26 -15.00
N ARG A 73 -6.04 -8.40 -15.01
CA ARG A 73 -5.35 -9.29 -15.97
C ARG A 73 -5.68 -10.76 -15.74
N LEU A 74 -5.87 -11.14 -14.49
CA LEU A 74 -6.26 -12.49 -14.12
C LEU A 74 -7.65 -12.82 -14.66
N HIS A 75 -8.62 -11.93 -14.47
CA HIS A 75 -9.98 -12.10 -15.01
C HIS A 75 -10.02 -12.12 -16.54
N LEU A 76 -9.13 -11.40 -17.20
CA LEU A 76 -8.98 -11.43 -18.67
C LEU A 76 -8.20 -12.67 -19.17
N GLY A 77 -7.67 -13.52 -18.27
CA GLY A 77 -6.85 -14.67 -18.64
C GLY A 77 -5.51 -14.29 -19.30
N THR A 78 -5.02 -13.08 -19.05
CA THR A 78 -3.76 -12.55 -19.64
C THR A 78 -2.61 -12.50 -18.66
N LEU A 79 -2.81 -12.93 -17.41
CA LEU A 79 -1.77 -12.97 -16.38
C LEU A 79 -1.18 -14.40 -16.33
N GLU A 80 0.10 -14.48 -16.57
CA GLU A 80 0.90 -15.68 -16.28
C GLU A 80 1.79 -15.40 -15.06
N PHE A 81 1.64 -16.19 -13.99
CA PHE A 81 2.55 -16.12 -12.83
C PHE A 81 3.89 -16.79 -13.17
N SER A 82 4.57 -16.26 -14.17
CA SER A 82 5.85 -16.74 -14.63
C SER A 82 6.91 -15.64 -14.52
N PRO A 83 8.15 -15.98 -14.13
CA PRO A 83 9.26 -15.02 -14.19
C PRO A 83 9.53 -14.46 -15.59
N ARG A 84 8.94 -15.07 -16.63
CA ARG A 84 9.08 -14.65 -18.03
C ARG A 84 7.92 -13.80 -18.54
N ASP A 85 6.90 -13.53 -17.71
CA ASP A 85 5.78 -12.64 -18.08
C ASP A 85 6.27 -11.19 -18.14
N GLU A 86 6.54 -10.70 -19.35
CA GLU A 86 7.01 -9.33 -19.59
C GLU A 86 6.01 -8.27 -19.09
N GLN A 87 4.72 -8.57 -19.15
CA GLN A 87 3.70 -7.62 -18.71
C GLN A 87 3.60 -7.56 -17.17
N LEU A 88 3.90 -8.65 -16.47
CA LEU A 88 4.04 -8.64 -15.02
C LEU A 88 5.18 -7.69 -14.62
N TRP A 89 6.35 -7.88 -15.22
CA TRP A 89 7.51 -7.05 -14.96
C TRP A 89 7.32 -5.59 -15.37
N ALA A 90 6.62 -5.33 -16.48
CA ALA A 90 6.25 -3.98 -16.89
C ALA A 90 5.34 -3.31 -15.84
N SER A 91 4.40 -4.06 -15.24
CA SER A 91 3.54 -3.54 -14.16
C SER A 91 4.35 -3.25 -12.89
N VAL A 92 5.26 -4.14 -12.51
CA VAL A 92 6.18 -3.93 -11.39
C VAL A 92 7.07 -2.71 -11.63
N ALA A 93 7.69 -2.59 -12.79
CA ALA A 93 8.54 -1.45 -13.14
C ALA A 93 7.75 -0.13 -13.10
N ALA A 94 6.51 -0.12 -13.59
CA ALA A 94 5.65 1.06 -13.54
C ALA A 94 5.36 1.49 -12.09
N ILE A 95 5.08 0.54 -11.18
CA ILE A 95 4.87 0.84 -9.77
C ILE A 95 6.15 1.35 -9.10
N MET A 96 7.30 0.76 -9.39
CA MET A 96 8.58 1.22 -8.83
C MET A 96 8.95 2.63 -9.30
N LEU A 97 8.72 2.96 -10.58
CA LEU A 97 8.92 4.30 -11.12
C LEU A 97 7.93 5.30 -10.49
N LEU A 98 6.66 4.90 -10.36
CA LEU A 98 5.65 5.73 -9.71
C LEU A 98 6.04 5.99 -8.25
N ALA A 99 6.49 4.97 -7.52
CA ALA A 99 6.96 5.10 -6.14
C ALA A 99 8.12 6.09 -6.04
N ALA A 100 9.15 5.94 -6.87
CA ALA A 100 10.30 6.84 -6.86
C ALA A 100 9.91 8.31 -7.10
N THR A 101 9.00 8.55 -8.06
CA THR A 101 8.53 9.91 -8.37
C THR A 101 7.67 10.49 -7.25
N VAL A 102 6.74 9.69 -6.70
CA VAL A 102 5.83 10.14 -5.65
C VAL A 102 6.58 10.38 -4.35
N PHE A 103 7.42 9.44 -3.90
CA PHE A 103 8.19 9.63 -2.67
C PHE A 103 9.21 10.76 -2.80
N GLY A 104 9.80 10.97 -3.98
CA GLY A 104 10.62 12.15 -4.25
C GLY A 104 9.82 13.46 -4.13
N ALA A 105 8.62 13.50 -4.71
CA ALA A 105 7.73 14.66 -4.59
C ALA A 105 7.27 14.90 -3.15
N LEU A 106 6.98 13.86 -2.39
CA LEU A 106 6.62 13.95 -0.97
C LEU A 106 7.75 14.51 -0.11
N GLY A 107 9.00 14.08 -0.35
CA GLY A 107 10.17 14.65 0.33
C GLY A 107 10.34 16.14 0.08
N VAL A 108 10.14 16.58 -1.18
CA VAL A 108 10.15 18.01 -1.52
C VAL A 108 8.98 18.75 -0.88
N ALA A 109 7.78 18.18 -0.92
CA ALA A 109 6.58 18.79 -0.32
C ALA A 109 6.74 18.94 1.21
N ALA A 110 7.24 17.91 1.89
CA ALA A 110 7.53 17.95 3.31
C ALA A 110 8.57 19.04 3.66
N TRP A 111 9.59 19.21 2.83
CA TRP A 111 10.57 20.27 3.00
C TRP A 111 9.97 21.67 2.86
N VAL A 112 9.11 21.86 1.86
CA VAL A 112 8.42 23.15 1.66
C VAL A 112 7.50 23.46 2.84
N LEU A 113 6.70 22.49 3.26
CA LEU A 113 5.76 22.65 4.38
C LEU A 113 6.51 22.82 5.72
N GLY A 114 7.60 22.10 5.94
CA GLY A 114 8.42 22.21 7.12
C GLY A 114 8.99 23.62 7.32
N ARG A 115 9.30 24.33 6.24
CA ARG A 115 9.74 25.75 6.30
C ARG A 115 8.66 26.71 6.81
N VAL A 116 7.41 26.34 6.69
CA VAL A 116 6.27 27.19 7.08
C VAL A 116 5.77 26.83 8.50
N VAL A 117 5.82 25.55 8.87
CA VAL A 117 5.10 25.03 10.05
C VAL A 117 6.05 24.55 11.15
N ALA A 118 7.27 24.15 10.82
CA ALA A 118 8.20 23.51 11.73
C ALA A 118 9.64 24.02 11.52
N GLU A 119 10.59 23.50 12.33
CA GLU A 119 12.00 23.67 12.02
C GLU A 119 12.39 22.86 10.78
N PRO A 120 12.98 23.49 9.76
CA PRO A 120 13.24 22.81 8.51
C PRO A 120 14.42 21.85 8.61
N MET A 121 14.18 20.57 8.33
CA MET A 121 15.23 19.61 8.04
C MET A 121 15.89 19.94 6.68
N ALA A 122 17.13 19.48 6.48
CA ALA A 122 17.78 19.61 5.17
C ALA A 122 17.00 18.82 4.10
N LEU A 123 16.88 19.40 2.90
CA LEU A 123 16.20 18.74 1.78
C LEU A 123 16.79 17.38 1.46
N ALA A 124 18.12 17.26 1.54
CA ALA A 124 18.81 16.00 1.27
C ALA A 124 18.39 14.89 2.24
N ASP A 125 18.26 15.20 3.53
CA ASP A 125 17.85 14.23 4.55
C ASP A 125 16.39 13.77 4.32
N LEU A 126 15.49 14.70 4.03
CA LEU A 126 14.10 14.39 3.72
C LEU A 126 13.95 13.55 2.45
N LEU A 127 14.75 13.82 1.42
CA LEU A 127 14.76 13.00 0.21
C LEU A 127 15.34 11.60 0.48
N ILE A 128 16.41 11.48 1.24
CA ILE A 128 16.97 10.18 1.61
C ILE A 128 15.97 9.38 2.42
N ILE A 129 15.30 9.99 3.39
CA ILE A 129 14.30 9.33 4.21
C ILE A 129 13.10 8.93 3.35
N SER A 130 12.49 9.88 2.61
CA SER A 130 11.25 9.61 1.89
C SER A 130 11.45 8.63 0.72
N VAL A 131 12.48 8.82 -0.09
CA VAL A 131 12.77 7.91 -1.22
C VAL A 131 13.32 6.58 -0.70
N GLY A 132 14.21 6.59 0.27
CA GLY A 132 14.81 5.38 0.82
C GLY A 132 13.77 4.45 1.45
N SER A 133 13.03 4.94 2.45
CA SER A 133 11.98 4.15 3.12
C SER A 133 10.80 3.87 2.17
N GLY A 134 10.42 4.84 1.33
CA GLY A 134 9.35 4.67 0.36
C GLY A 134 9.65 3.60 -0.69
N MET A 135 10.88 3.48 -1.16
CA MET A 135 11.29 2.41 -2.09
C MET A 135 11.28 1.04 -1.42
N VAL A 136 11.69 0.94 -0.15
CA VAL A 136 11.55 -0.31 0.62
C VAL A 136 10.09 -0.70 0.73
N LEU A 137 9.23 0.24 1.09
CA LEU A 137 7.78 0.02 1.18
C LEU A 137 7.18 -0.38 -0.17
N ALA A 138 7.62 0.24 -1.29
CA ALA A 138 7.16 -0.12 -2.63
C ALA A 138 7.56 -1.56 -3.01
N VAL A 139 8.76 -2.01 -2.66
CA VAL A 139 9.19 -3.40 -2.86
C VAL A 139 8.31 -4.36 -2.06
N LEU A 140 8.04 -4.04 -0.79
CA LEU A 140 7.13 -4.83 0.04
C LEU A 140 5.72 -4.88 -0.55
N ALA A 141 5.17 -3.74 -0.99
CA ALA A 141 3.87 -3.67 -1.66
C ALA A 141 3.82 -4.53 -2.92
N VAL A 142 4.87 -4.53 -3.74
CA VAL A 142 4.98 -5.39 -4.94
C VAL A 142 4.97 -6.86 -4.55
N VAL A 143 5.82 -7.26 -3.61
CA VAL A 143 5.91 -8.67 -3.17
C VAL A 143 4.58 -9.15 -2.59
N LEU A 144 3.97 -8.34 -1.72
CA LEU A 144 2.67 -8.67 -1.11
C LEU A 144 1.56 -8.75 -2.16
N SER A 145 1.49 -7.80 -3.09
CA SER A 145 0.46 -7.78 -4.14
C SER A 145 0.55 -9.02 -5.04
N VAL A 146 1.75 -9.37 -5.48
CA VAL A 146 1.96 -10.56 -6.33
C VAL A 146 1.64 -11.84 -5.56
N ALA A 147 2.14 -11.96 -4.32
CA ALA A 147 1.91 -13.13 -3.49
C ALA A 147 0.43 -13.31 -3.12
N ALA A 148 -0.23 -12.24 -2.67
CA ALA A 148 -1.64 -12.28 -2.28
C ALA A 148 -2.54 -12.57 -3.47
N THR A 149 -2.30 -11.97 -4.64
CA THR A 149 -3.05 -12.26 -5.87
C THR A 149 -2.87 -13.72 -6.28
N TYR A 150 -1.65 -14.25 -6.23
CA TYR A 150 -1.38 -15.65 -6.55
C TYR A 150 -2.09 -16.62 -5.60
N VAL A 151 -2.05 -16.35 -4.29
CA VAL A 151 -2.71 -17.18 -3.27
C VAL A 151 -4.23 -17.16 -3.45
N SER A 152 -4.83 -15.97 -3.62
CA SER A 152 -6.27 -15.82 -3.85
C SER A 152 -6.71 -16.58 -5.10
N TYR A 153 -5.95 -16.47 -6.18
CA TYR A 153 -6.21 -17.23 -7.41
C TYR A 153 -6.19 -18.74 -7.19
N ARG A 154 -5.18 -19.25 -6.48
CA ARG A 154 -5.07 -20.71 -6.21
C ARG A 154 -6.18 -21.24 -5.32
N GLN A 155 -6.73 -20.40 -4.44
CA GLN A 155 -7.82 -20.76 -3.54
C GLN A 155 -9.21 -20.53 -4.17
N GLY A 156 -9.27 -20.02 -5.40
CA GLY A 156 -10.54 -19.71 -6.08
C GLY A 156 -11.29 -18.54 -5.43
N LEU A 157 -10.58 -17.68 -4.69
CA LEU A 157 -11.11 -16.44 -4.13
C LEU A 157 -10.99 -15.32 -5.15
N ASP A 158 -11.91 -14.35 -5.08
CA ASP A 158 -11.79 -13.15 -5.87
C ASP A 158 -10.65 -12.27 -5.31
N PRO A 159 -9.60 -11.98 -6.11
CA PRO A 159 -8.50 -11.15 -5.66
C PRO A 159 -8.94 -9.72 -5.32
N ASP A 160 -9.96 -9.17 -5.96
CA ASP A 160 -10.47 -7.83 -5.66
C ASP A 160 -11.03 -7.75 -4.24
N ASP A 161 -11.70 -8.82 -3.79
CA ASP A 161 -12.31 -8.86 -2.46
C ASP A 161 -11.31 -9.15 -1.34
N THR A 162 -10.22 -9.85 -1.63
CA THR A 162 -9.30 -10.35 -0.60
C THR A 162 -7.92 -9.70 -0.65
N THR A 163 -7.35 -9.55 -1.84
CA THR A 163 -5.97 -9.09 -2.01
C THR A 163 -5.82 -7.62 -1.66
N ILE A 164 -6.72 -6.77 -2.16
CA ILE A 164 -6.60 -5.32 -1.95
C ILE A 164 -6.65 -4.98 -0.45
N PRO A 165 -7.66 -5.39 0.34
CA PRO A 165 -7.69 -5.10 1.77
C PRO A 165 -6.48 -5.64 2.53
N VAL A 166 -6.02 -6.85 2.21
CA VAL A 166 -4.86 -7.44 2.88
C VAL A 166 -3.59 -6.67 2.57
N VAL A 167 -3.35 -6.35 1.31
CA VAL A 167 -2.12 -5.65 0.90
C VAL A 167 -2.08 -4.23 1.44
N THR A 168 -3.19 -3.48 1.37
CA THR A 168 -3.26 -2.11 1.91
C THR A 168 -2.96 -2.10 3.40
N ASN A 169 -3.69 -2.89 4.19
CA ASN A 169 -3.51 -2.90 5.64
C ASN A 169 -2.11 -3.39 6.06
N VAL A 170 -1.55 -4.40 5.39
CA VAL A 170 -0.18 -4.85 5.70
C VAL A 170 0.85 -3.77 5.32
N CYS A 171 0.66 -3.07 4.21
CA CYS A 171 1.52 -1.93 3.86
C CYS A 171 1.38 -0.77 4.85
N ASP A 172 0.20 -0.51 5.37
CA ASP A 172 -0.05 0.55 6.36
C ASP A 172 0.57 0.21 7.74
N ILE A 173 0.67 -1.08 8.08
CA ILE A 173 1.38 -1.53 9.30
C ILE A 173 2.90 -1.42 9.15
N LEU A 174 3.42 -1.68 7.95
CA LEU A 174 4.86 -1.73 7.68
C LEU A 174 5.45 -0.36 7.26
N GLY A 175 4.60 0.58 6.85
CA GLY A 175 4.96 1.94 6.44
C GLY A 175 5.11 2.88 7.60
#